data_ca8e224a8b6f074143d623a2b74b92f2
#
_entry.id   ca8e224a8b6f074143d623a2b74b92f2
#
_cell.length_a   1.000
_cell.length_b   1.000
_cell.length_c   1.000
_cell.angle_alpha   90.00
_cell.angle_beta   90.00
_cell.angle_gamma   90.00
#
_symmetry.space_group_name_H-M   'P 1'
#
loop_
_entity.id
_entity.type
_entity.pdbx_description
1 polymer ?
#
loop_
_entity_poly.entity_id
_entity_poly.type
_entity_poly.pdbx_seq_one_letter_code
_entity_poly.pdbx_strand_id
1 'polypeptide(L)'
;QAVAFPAGLIGIDDKDTRLGKAVVNLLKHDDECNAHYPYPQIAARMGEGDVALKYIWNGVNVHQMYPQGLMHNVTGYPDNIYDLASVHNLLKDTYMIRSHDFFQCGMEPMSNYCTGINEMMLQSNEGKIRVFPAVPAAWDSIPMAFILLARGAFLVSASRNNSAEVTQVGVKSLKGNLCRLQNPWGDKKCEVLRCRDGRKVSVKTGGDGVLAFSTQTGEEYVVRLIGTETLVKEVYFGKPNICLLYTSPSPRDTERS
;
A
#
# COMPACT_ATOMS: atom_id res chain seq x y z
N GLN A 1 7.84 1.54 17.09
CA GLN A 1 7.04 1.76 15.86
C GLN A 1 7.95 1.90 14.62
N ALA A 2 8.99 2.72 14.65
CA ALA A 2 9.93 2.93 13.54
C ALA A 2 10.60 1.63 13.03
N VAL A 3 10.69 0.59 13.84
CA VAL A 3 11.26 -0.72 13.44
C VAL A 3 10.45 -1.41 12.35
N ALA A 4 9.13 -1.21 12.32
CA ALA A 4 8.27 -1.74 11.26
C ALA A 4 8.26 -0.80 10.04
N PHE A 5 8.08 0.50 10.27
CA PHE A 5 8.12 1.54 9.25
C PHE A 5 8.77 2.82 9.79
N PRO A 6 9.72 3.47 9.08
CA PRO A 6 10.20 3.11 7.73
C PRO A 6 11.30 2.03 7.70
N ALA A 7 11.87 1.64 8.85
CA ALA A 7 13.05 0.77 8.87
C ALA A 7 12.82 -0.61 8.25
N GLY A 8 11.61 -1.19 8.36
CA GLY A 8 11.27 -2.48 7.78
C GLY A 8 12.07 -3.64 8.35
N LEU A 9 12.42 -3.55 9.65
CA LEU A 9 13.17 -4.60 10.36
C LEU A 9 12.26 -5.72 10.87
N ILE A 10 10.97 -5.44 11.02
CA ILE A 10 9.93 -6.41 11.36
C ILE A 10 8.72 -6.22 10.44
N GLY A 11 7.95 -7.27 10.25
CA GLY A 11 6.76 -7.28 9.44
C GLY A 11 5.77 -8.38 9.85
N ILE A 12 4.97 -8.85 8.90
CA ILE A 12 3.95 -9.88 9.16
C ILE A 12 4.56 -11.16 9.72
N ASP A 13 5.73 -11.57 9.25
CA ASP A 13 6.39 -12.79 9.72
C ASP A 13 6.83 -12.69 11.19
N ASP A 14 7.03 -11.48 11.70
CA ASP A 14 7.44 -11.22 13.07
C ASP A 14 6.29 -10.91 14.02
N LYS A 15 5.05 -10.95 13.54
CA LYS A 15 3.85 -10.53 14.30
C LYS A 15 3.73 -11.22 15.64
N ASP A 16 4.07 -12.51 15.72
CA ASP A 16 3.97 -13.33 16.91
C ASP A 16 5.19 -13.24 17.85
N THR A 17 6.24 -12.58 17.42
CA THR A 17 7.41 -12.31 18.28
C THR A 17 7.04 -11.35 19.41
N ARG A 18 7.87 -11.28 20.46
CA ARG A 18 7.70 -10.31 21.55
C ARG A 18 7.63 -8.88 21.05
N LEU A 19 8.49 -8.52 20.10
CA LEU A 19 8.54 -7.18 19.53
C LEU A 19 7.32 -6.91 18.64
N GLY A 20 6.94 -7.85 17.78
CA GLY A 20 5.76 -7.74 16.94
C GLY A 20 4.48 -7.54 17.74
N LYS A 21 4.28 -8.37 18.78
CA LYS A 21 3.15 -8.23 19.72
C LYS A 21 3.14 -6.88 20.43
N ALA A 22 4.29 -6.36 20.83
CA ALA A 22 4.38 -5.04 21.46
C ALA A 22 3.98 -3.93 20.49
N VAL A 23 4.41 -3.99 19.22
CA VAL A 23 4.03 -3.01 18.19
C VAL A 23 2.54 -3.07 17.91
N VAL A 24 1.97 -4.26 17.71
CA VAL A 24 0.52 -4.43 17.46
C VAL A 24 -0.30 -3.94 18.65
N ASN A 25 0.14 -4.24 19.88
CA ASN A 25 -0.56 -3.79 21.07
C ASN A 25 -0.56 -2.27 21.20
N LEU A 26 0.55 -1.61 20.93
CA LEU A 26 0.63 -0.14 20.92
C LEU A 26 -0.35 0.44 19.89
N LEU A 27 -0.39 -0.10 18.67
CA LEU A 27 -1.30 0.38 17.62
C LEU A 27 -2.78 0.23 18.01
N LYS A 28 -3.15 -0.82 18.70
CA LYS A 28 -4.55 -1.07 19.11
C LYS A 28 -5.03 -0.19 20.26
N HIS A 29 -4.12 0.27 21.10
CA HIS A 29 -4.43 1.07 22.28
C HIS A 29 -4.12 2.57 22.11
N ASP A 30 -3.51 2.94 21.01
CA ASP A 30 -3.24 4.33 20.69
C ASP A 30 -4.45 4.89 19.95
N ASP A 31 -5.23 5.71 20.63
CA ASP A 31 -6.39 6.40 20.07
C ASP A 31 -6.02 7.78 19.49
N GLU A 32 -4.74 8.18 19.60
CA GLU A 32 -4.27 9.43 19.04
C GLU A 32 -4.27 9.40 17.51
N CYS A 33 -5.07 10.25 16.93
CA CYS A 33 -5.14 10.45 15.50
C CYS A 33 -4.10 11.51 15.08
N ASN A 34 -2.81 11.16 15.19
CA ASN A 34 -1.75 12.04 14.76
C ASN A 34 -1.38 11.76 13.30
N ALA A 35 -1.72 12.69 12.42
CA ALA A 35 -1.50 12.55 10.99
C ALA A 35 -0.02 12.47 10.58
N HIS A 36 0.90 12.95 11.41
CA HIS A 36 2.35 12.88 11.15
C HIS A 36 2.93 11.48 11.31
N TYR A 37 2.32 10.65 12.16
CA TYR A 37 2.89 9.33 12.40
C TYR A 37 2.45 8.33 11.33
N PRO A 38 3.35 7.46 10.88
CA PRO A 38 3.06 6.45 9.86
C PRO A 38 2.29 5.25 10.43
N TYR A 39 1.27 5.50 11.27
CA TYR A 39 0.48 4.43 11.90
C TYR A 39 -0.21 3.52 10.87
N PRO A 40 -0.83 4.03 9.78
CA PRO A 40 -1.43 3.17 8.77
C PRO A 40 -0.42 2.21 8.14
N GLN A 41 0.79 2.71 7.83
CA GLN A 41 1.86 1.88 7.24
C GLN A 41 2.35 0.83 8.21
N ILE A 42 2.53 1.21 9.49
CA ILE A 42 2.99 0.28 10.52
C ILE A 42 1.94 -0.82 10.72
N ALA A 43 0.68 -0.45 10.85
CA ALA A 43 -0.43 -1.40 11.00
C ALA A 43 -0.52 -2.34 9.79
N ALA A 44 -0.48 -1.82 8.58
CA ALA A 44 -0.50 -2.63 7.36
C ALA A 44 0.70 -3.60 7.30
N ARG A 45 1.92 -3.15 7.65
CA ARG A 45 3.12 -4.01 7.69
C ARG A 45 3.07 -5.09 8.75
N MET A 46 2.29 -4.90 9.79
CA MET A 46 2.02 -5.93 10.79
C MET A 46 0.83 -6.81 10.44
N GLY A 47 0.20 -6.63 9.26
CA GLY A 47 -0.97 -7.40 8.82
C GLY A 47 -2.27 -6.99 9.51
N GLU A 48 -2.31 -5.83 10.17
CA GLU A 48 -3.45 -5.30 10.91
C GLU A 48 -4.26 -4.33 10.03
N GLY A 49 -4.91 -4.85 8.98
CA GLY A 49 -5.64 -4.04 7.99
C GLY A 49 -6.77 -3.20 8.58
N ASP A 50 -7.56 -3.76 9.50
CA ASP A 50 -8.65 -3.02 10.16
C ASP A 50 -8.13 -1.86 11.02
N VAL A 51 -7.00 -2.07 11.68
CA VAL A 51 -6.32 -1.02 12.47
C VAL A 51 -5.77 0.06 11.53
N ALA A 52 -5.18 -0.33 10.40
CA ALA A 52 -4.69 0.63 9.40
C ALA A 52 -5.84 1.47 8.82
N LEU A 53 -6.99 0.85 8.51
CA LEU A 53 -8.18 1.57 8.05
C LEU A 53 -8.72 2.52 9.10
N LYS A 54 -8.76 2.10 10.40
CA LYS A 54 -9.16 2.97 11.51
C LYS A 54 -8.33 4.26 11.53
N TYR A 55 -7.01 4.16 11.44
CA TYR A 55 -6.13 5.32 11.42
C TYR A 55 -6.35 6.22 10.20
N ILE A 56 -6.52 5.62 9.01
CA ILE A 56 -6.80 6.40 7.79
C ILE A 56 -8.12 7.13 7.94
N TRP A 57 -9.18 6.44 8.37
CA TRP A 57 -10.52 7.00 8.50
C TRP A 57 -10.57 8.12 9.55
N ASN A 58 -10.00 7.88 10.72
CA ASN A 58 -9.93 8.89 11.76
C ASN A 58 -9.11 10.09 11.30
N GLY A 59 -7.98 9.84 10.65
CA GLY A 59 -7.12 10.90 10.14
C GLY A 59 -7.80 11.76 9.09
N VAL A 60 -8.48 11.15 8.13
CA VAL A 60 -9.25 11.90 7.11
C VAL A 60 -10.34 12.74 7.78
N ASN A 61 -11.09 12.16 8.71
CA ASN A 61 -12.19 12.86 9.37
C ASN A 61 -11.72 14.01 10.28
N VAL A 62 -10.54 13.89 10.89
CA VAL A 62 -10.04 14.91 11.85
C VAL A 62 -9.13 15.94 11.19
N HIS A 63 -8.32 15.53 10.22
CA HIS A 63 -7.23 16.36 9.69
C HIS A 63 -7.44 16.87 8.28
N GLN A 64 -8.40 16.32 7.52
CA GLN A 64 -8.68 16.84 6.17
C GLN A 64 -9.42 18.16 6.25
N MET A 65 -8.74 19.26 5.94
CA MET A 65 -9.30 20.60 6.00
C MET A 65 -9.75 21.15 4.64
N TYR A 66 -9.30 20.55 3.54
CA TYR A 66 -9.54 21.07 2.21
C TYR A 66 -10.13 20.01 1.29
N PRO A 67 -11.02 20.39 0.36
CA PRO A 67 -11.65 19.45 -0.58
C PRO A 67 -10.66 18.67 -1.44
N GLN A 68 -9.49 19.24 -1.73
CA GLN A 68 -8.41 18.61 -2.48
C GLN A 68 -7.60 17.59 -1.67
N GLY A 69 -7.98 17.31 -0.42
CA GLY A 69 -7.35 16.30 0.43
C GLY A 69 -6.13 16.79 1.22
N LEU A 70 -5.79 18.08 1.18
CA LEU A 70 -4.75 18.61 2.04
C LEU A 70 -5.15 18.50 3.51
N MET A 71 -4.22 18.06 4.34
CA MET A 71 -4.43 17.73 5.73
C MET A 71 -3.63 18.64 6.65
N HIS A 72 -4.14 18.79 7.85
CA HIS A 72 -3.50 19.57 8.91
C HIS A 72 -2.62 18.69 9.79
N ASN A 73 -1.55 19.27 10.31
CA ASN A 73 -0.53 18.53 11.06
C ASN A 73 -0.70 18.54 12.58
N VAL A 74 -1.57 19.37 13.13
CA VAL A 74 -1.57 19.64 14.55
C VAL A 74 -2.53 18.72 15.30
N THR A 75 -2.03 18.16 16.39
CA THR A 75 -2.79 17.46 17.42
C THR A 75 -3.38 18.45 18.41
N GLY A 76 -4.59 18.21 18.86
CA GLY A 76 -5.18 18.99 19.98
C GLY A 76 -6.19 20.05 19.58
N TYR A 77 -6.84 19.90 18.45
CA TYR A 77 -7.97 20.74 18.07
C TYR A 77 -9.25 20.35 18.80
N PRO A 78 -10.09 21.35 19.13
CA PRO A 78 -11.45 21.08 19.59
C PRO A 78 -12.20 20.28 18.51
N ASP A 79 -13.04 19.36 18.95
CA ASP A 79 -13.77 18.34 18.18
C ASP A 79 -14.62 18.85 17.00
N ASN A 80 -14.57 20.12 16.64
CA ASN A 80 -15.46 20.80 15.72
C ASN A 80 -14.75 21.56 14.59
N ILE A 81 -13.64 21.07 14.06
CA ILE A 81 -12.97 21.70 12.90
C ILE A 81 -13.89 21.68 11.65
N TYR A 82 -14.84 20.76 11.62
CA TYR A 82 -15.86 20.66 10.54
C TYR A 82 -16.97 21.69 10.66
N ASP A 83 -17.07 22.42 11.75
CA ASP A 83 -17.90 23.59 11.80
C ASP A 83 -17.22 24.73 11.05
N LEU A 84 -17.68 24.98 9.83
CA LEU A 84 -17.23 26.11 9.00
C LEU A 84 -17.29 27.44 9.76
N ALA A 85 -18.18 27.57 10.75
CA ALA A 85 -18.28 28.71 11.62
C ALA A 85 -17.09 28.79 12.60
N SER A 86 -16.60 27.67 13.11
CA SER A 86 -15.39 27.62 13.93
C SER A 86 -14.16 27.98 13.12
N VAL A 87 -14.01 27.46 11.91
CA VAL A 87 -12.92 27.81 10.99
C VAL A 87 -13.00 29.30 10.62
N HIS A 88 -14.19 29.82 10.38
CA HIS A 88 -14.40 31.24 10.08
C HIS A 88 -14.09 32.14 11.28
N ASN A 89 -14.40 31.72 12.50
CA ASN A 89 -14.05 32.43 13.72
C ASN A 89 -12.54 32.39 13.99
N LEU A 90 -11.88 31.27 13.71
CA LEU A 90 -10.43 31.13 13.75
C LEU A 90 -9.74 32.06 12.74
N LEU A 91 -10.28 32.22 11.53
CA LEU A 91 -9.77 33.14 10.52
C LEU A 91 -9.96 34.63 10.89
N LYS A 92 -10.90 34.94 11.78
CA LYS A 92 -11.12 36.30 12.30
C LYS A 92 -10.14 36.66 13.40
N ASP A 93 -9.60 35.66 14.09
CA ASP A 93 -8.60 35.90 15.11
C ASP A 93 -7.21 36.03 14.48
N THR A 94 -6.75 37.26 14.32
CA THR A 94 -5.44 37.56 13.71
C THR A 94 -4.26 36.99 14.50
N TYR A 95 -4.46 36.60 15.75
CA TYR A 95 -3.46 35.94 16.57
C TYR A 95 -3.25 34.51 16.11
N MET A 96 -4.31 33.79 15.75
CA MET A 96 -4.26 32.43 15.27
C MET A 96 -3.66 32.32 13.85
N ILE A 97 -3.83 33.34 13.01
CA ILE A 97 -3.18 33.41 11.69
C ILE A 97 -1.65 33.55 11.80
N ARG A 98 -1.15 34.04 12.92
CA ARG A 98 0.29 34.21 13.15
C ARG A 98 0.97 33.02 13.79
N SER A 99 0.23 32.08 14.37
CA SER A 99 0.83 30.84 14.84
C SER A 99 1.03 29.92 13.64
N HIS A 100 2.28 29.78 13.21
CA HIS A 100 2.70 28.92 12.09
C HIS A 100 2.21 27.48 12.21
N ASP A 101 1.84 27.07 13.41
CA ASP A 101 1.42 25.72 13.73
C ASP A 101 0.00 25.40 13.22
N PHE A 102 -0.80 26.43 12.94
CA PHE A 102 -2.22 26.28 12.62
C PHE A 102 -2.52 25.98 11.14
N PHE A 103 -1.65 26.45 10.25
CA PHE A 103 -1.87 26.38 8.79
C PHE A 103 -0.82 25.54 8.06
N GLN A 104 -0.07 24.73 8.75
CA GLN A 104 0.85 23.83 8.09
C GLN A 104 0.06 22.74 7.35
N CYS A 105 -0.28 23.03 6.10
CA CYS A 105 -0.72 22.01 5.16
C CYS A 105 0.46 21.10 4.88
N GLY A 106 0.55 19.98 5.59
CA GLY A 106 1.59 18.99 5.37
C GLY A 106 1.19 18.04 4.23
N MET A 107 2.12 17.75 3.36
CA MET A 107 1.98 16.63 2.42
C MET A 107 2.20 15.29 3.13
N GLU A 108 2.87 15.29 4.27
CA GLU A 108 3.19 14.10 5.05
C GLU A 108 1.95 13.31 5.46
N PRO A 109 0.90 13.93 6.04
CA PRO A 109 -0.30 13.21 6.42
C PRO A 109 -0.97 12.53 5.22
N MET A 110 -1.12 13.25 4.11
CA MET A 110 -1.71 12.70 2.89
C MET A 110 -0.87 11.55 2.34
N SER A 111 0.46 11.71 2.31
CA SER A 111 1.36 10.66 1.85
C SER A 111 1.35 9.44 2.78
N ASN A 112 1.18 9.63 4.09
CA ASN A 112 1.03 8.55 5.05
C ASN A 112 -0.20 7.70 4.75
N TYR A 113 -1.35 8.31 4.47
CA TYR A 113 -2.58 7.56 4.18
C TYR A 113 -2.50 6.84 2.83
N CYS A 114 -2.01 7.51 1.78
CA CYS A 114 -1.80 6.86 0.48
C CYS A 114 -0.81 5.70 0.58
N THR A 115 0.29 5.88 1.31
CA THR A 115 1.28 4.82 1.53
C THR A 115 0.70 3.69 2.37
N GLY A 116 -0.12 3.99 3.37
CA GLY A 116 -0.84 3.00 4.17
C GLY A 116 -1.72 2.10 3.30
N ILE A 117 -2.50 2.69 2.39
CA ILE A 117 -3.32 1.93 1.42
C ILE A 117 -2.43 1.06 0.52
N ASN A 118 -1.32 1.61 0.00
CA ASN A 118 -0.40 0.83 -0.82
C ASN A 118 0.19 -0.36 -0.04
N GLU A 119 0.56 -0.19 1.22
CA GLU A 119 1.07 -1.27 2.09
C GLU A 119 -0.02 -2.31 2.43
N MET A 120 -1.30 -1.95 2.42
CA MET A 120 -2.40 -2.92 2.51
C MET A 120 -2.49 -3.80 1.26
N MET A 121 -2.18 -3.25 0.08
CA MET A 121 -2.31 -3.93 -1.21
C MET A 121 -1.07 -4.73 -1.56
N LEU A 122 0.13 -4.18 -1.34
CA LEU A 122 1.41 -4.77 -1.75
C LEU A 122 2.49 -4.52 -0.71
N GLN A 123 3.16 -5.57 -0.28
CA GLN A 123 4.38 -5.48 0.53
C GLN A 123 5.53 -6.25 -0.12
N SER A 124 6.73 -5.73 0.06
CA SER A 124 7.96 -6.38 -0.43
C SER A 124 9.18 -6.12 0.47
N ASN A 125 8.94 -5.85 1.75
CA ASN A 125 9.98 -5.48 2.73
C ASN A 125 10.74 -6.66 3.33
N GLU A 126 10.14 -7.86 3.43
CA GLU A 126 10.73 -9.05 4.05
C GLU A 126 11.36 -10.01 3.02
N GLY A 127 11.95 -9.46 1.97
CA GLY A 127 12.63 -10.26 0.92
C GLY A 127 11.70 -11.09 0.04
N LYS A 128 10.39 -10.88 0.14
CA LYS A 128 9.34 -11.49 -0.67
C LYS A 128 8.21 -10.52 -0.94
N ILE A 129 7.52 -10.72 -2.04
CA ILE A 129 6.34 -9.94 -2.44
C ILE A 129 5.11 -10.59 -1.82
N ARG A 130 4.23 -9.80 -1.19
CA ARG A 130 2.90 -10.20 -0.74
C ARG A 130 1.86 -9.32 -1.41
N VAL A 131 0.83 -9.93 -1.96
CA VAL A 131 -0.34 -9.24 -2.52
C VAL A 131 -1.50 -9.32 -1.53
N PHE A 132 -2.18 -8.21 -1.33
CA PHE A 132 -3.30 -8.06 -0.39
C PHE A 132 -2.98 -8.51 1.05
N PRO A 133 -1.81 -8.15 1.61
CA PRO A 133 -1.35 -8.68 2.90
C PRO A 133 -2.13 -8.15 4.11
N ALA A 134 -2.82 -7.01 3.98
CA ALA A 134 -3.47 -6.33 5.10
C ALA A 134 -4.75 -5.61 4.67
N VAL A 135 -5.57 -6.25 3.84
CA VAL A 135 -6.87 -5.69 3.46
C VAL A 135 -7.82 -5.77 4.65
N PRO A 136 -8.49 -4.66 5.02
CA PRO A 136 -9.44 -4.67 6.13
C PRO A 136 -10.68 -5.51 5.81
N ALA A 137 -11.25 -6.15 6.83
CA ALA A 137 -12.42 -7.01 6.68
C ALA A 137 -13.64 -6.28 6.08
N ALA A 138 -13.78 -4.98 6.37
CA ALA A 138 -14.84 -4.14 5.79
C ALA A 138 -14.79 -4.08 4.24
N TRP A 139 -13.67 -4.45 3.62
CA TRP A 139 -13.50 -4.44 2.16
C TRP A 139 -13.59 -5.83 1.53
N ASP A 140 -13.95 -6.87 2.27
CA ASP A 140 -13.99 -8.24 1.75
C ASP A 140 -15.00 -8.44 0.62
N SER A 141 -16.12 -7.72 0.66
CA SER A 141 -17.12 -7.74 -0.42
C SER A 141 -16.80 -6.81 -1.60
N ILE A 142 -15.70 -6.07 -1.55
CA ILE A 142 -15.34 -5.10 -2.57
C ILE A 142 -14.30 -5.73 -3.51
N PRO A 143 -14.62 -5.94 -4.81
CA PRO A 143 -13.62 -6.34 -5.78
C PRO A 143 -12.61 -5.23 -5.97
N MET A 144 -11.33 -5.58 -6.00
CA MET A 144 -10.26 -4.60 -6.14
C MET A 144 -9.09 -5.14 -6.95
N ALA A 145 -8.35 -4.22 -7.54
CA ALA A 145 -7.14 -4.52 -8.26
C ALA A 145 -6.12 -3.39 -8.10
N PHE A 146 -4.86 -3.73 -8.26
CA PHE A 146 -3.79 -2.73 -8.24
C PHE A 146 -2.69 -3.06 -9.24
N ILE A 147 -1.87 -2.05 -9.54
CA ILE A 147 -0.57 -2.18 -10.21
C ILE A 147 0.41 -1.33 -9.43
N LEU A 148 1.37 -1.94 -8.75
CA LEU A 148 2.33 -1.28 -7.89
C LEU A 148 3.75 -1.80 -8.11
N LEU A 149 4.75 -0.96 -7.82
CA LEU A 149 6.15 -1.35 -7.84
C LEU A 149 6.53 -2.06 -6.54
N ALA A 150 7.19 -3.21 -6.68
CA ALA A 150 7.78 -3.97 -5.59
C ALA A 150 9.32 -3.87 -5.61
N ARG A 151 9.93 -4.12 -4.46
CA ARG A 151 11.38 -4.27 -4.35
C ARG A 151 11.87 -5.39 -5.27
N GLY A 152 13.11 -5.26 -5.75
CA GLY A 152 13.66 -6.17 -6.74
C GLY A 152 13.34 -5.80 -8.19
N ALA A 153 12.82 -4.58 -8.42
CA ALA A 153 12.44 -4.04 -9.72
C ALA A 153 11.36 -4.88 -10.43
N PHE A 154 10.28 -5.13 -9.71
CA PHE A 154 9.09 -5.78 -10.24
C PHE A 154 7.90 -4.81 -10.28
N LEU A 155 7.19 -4.77 -11.39
CA LEU A 155 5.85 -4.20 -11.44
C LEU A 155 4.88 -5.35 -11.20
N VAL A 156 4.06 -5.24 -10.16
CA VAL A 156 3.14 -6.29 -9.72
C VAL A 156 1.71 -5.82 -9.92
N SER A 157 0.91 -6.64 -10.56
CA SER A 157 -0.53 -6.47 -10.64
C SER A 157 -1.21 -7.62 -9.91
N ALA A 158 -2.28 -7.32 -9.19
CA ALA A 158 -3.11 -8.36 -8.59
C ALA A 158 -4.56 -7.91 -8.54
N SER A 159 -5.46 -8.86 -8.55
CA SER A 159 -6.90 -8.63 -8.39
C SER A 159 -7.50 -9.64 -7.42
N ARG A 160 -8.52 -9.18 -6.69
CA ARG A 160 -9.37 -10.03 -5.85
C ARG A 160 -10.84 -9.76 -6.15
N ASN A 161 -11.66 -10.80 -5.99
CA ASN A 161 -13.10 -10.73 -6.23
C ASN A 161 -13.86 -10.25 -4.98
N ASN A 162 -15.18 -10.20 -5.09
CA ASN A 162 -16.10 -9.83 -4.01
C ASN A 162 -16.26 -10.89 -2.91
N SER A 163 -15.53 -11.97 -2.99
CA SER A 163 -15.42 -13.02 -1.96
C SER A 163 -14.03 -13.02 -1.32
N ALA A 164 -13.30 -11.92 -1.43
CA ALA A 164 -11.94 -11.74 -0.91
C ALA A 164 -10.89 -12.71 -1.49
N GLU A 165 -11.19 -13.42 -2.57
CA GLU A 165 -10.27 -14.36 -3.18
C GLU A 165 -9.38 -13.66 -4.21
N VAL A 166 -8.07 -13.90 -4.12
CA VAL A 166 -7.14 -13.46 -5.16
C VAL A 166 -7.39 -14.24 -6.43
N THR A 167 -7.70 -13.55 -7.52
CA THR A 167 -8.03 -14.18 -8.78
C THR A 167 -6.82 -14.44 -9.66
N GLN A 168 -5.86 -13.51 -9.63
CA GLN A 168 -4.60 -13.63 -10.36
C GLN A 168 -3.53 -12.69 -9.82
N VAL A 169 -2.28 -13.00 -10.10
CA VAL A 169 -1.13 -12.15 -9.85
C VAL A 169 -0.28 -12.07 -11.12
N GLY A 170 -0.03 -10.86 -11.58
CA GLY A 170 0.90 -10.58 -12.67
C GLY A 170 2.21 -10.00 -12.15
N VAL A 171 3.31 -10.39 -12.74
CA VAL A 171 4.65 -9.90 -12.41
C VAL A 171 5.38 -9.52 -13.69
N LYS A 172 5.70 -8.23 -13.86
CA LYS A 172 6.60 -7.76 -14.90
C LYS A 172 7.97 -7.52 -14.29
N SER A 173 8.98 -8.20 -14.82
CA SER A 173 10.34 -8.05 -14.35
C SER A 173 11.05 -6.91 -15.10
N LEU A 174 11.51 -5.90 -14.38
CA LEU A 174 12.19 -4.75 -14.99
C LEU A 174 13.71 -4.96 -15.10
N LYS A 175 14.28 -5.90 -14.34
CA LYS A 175 15.72 -6.13 -14.26
C LYS A 175 16.16 -7.60 -14.33
N GLY A 176 15.24 -8.55 -14.49
CA GLY A 176 15.57 -9.99 -14.58
C GLY A 176 15.94 -10.63 -13.25
N ASN A 177 15.55 -10.05 -12.13
CA ASN A 177 15.87 -10.58 -10.81
C ASN A 177 15.05 -11.83 -10.47
N LEU A 178 15.51 -12.61 -9.48
CA LEU A 178 14.75 -13.71 -8.91
C LEU A 178 13.50 -13.18 -8.23
N CYS A 179 12.32 -13.58 -8.71
CA CYS A 179 11.06 -13.22 -8.07
C CYS A 179 10.78 -14.18 -6.91
N ARG A 180 10.42 -13.62 -5.76
CA ARG A 180 9.98 -14.34 -4.56
C ARG A 180 8.61 -13.81 -4.17
N LEU A 181 7.58 -14.61 -4.41
CA LEU A 181 6.19 -14.24 -4.16
C LEU A 181 5.61 -15.17 -3.08
N GLN A 182 5.07 -14.60 -2.00
CA GLN A 182 4.27 -15.37 -1.06
C GLN A 182 3.05 -15.91 -1.78
N ASN A 183 2.80 -17.22 -1.70
CA ASN A 183 1.63 -17.83 -2.31
C ASN A 183 0.34 -17.22 -1.71
N PRO A 184 -0.45 -16.45 -2.46
CA PRO A 184 -1.64 -15.79 -1.92
C PRO A 184 -2.81 -16.76 -1.69
N TRP A 185 -2.69 -18.00 -2.14
CA TRP A 185 -3.70 -19.06 -1.98
C TRP A 185 -3.32 -20.09 -0.91
N GLY A 186 -2.39 -19.76 -0.02
CA GLY A 186 -1.92 -20.65 1.04
C GLY A 186 -1.21 -21.87 0.48
N ASP A 187 -1.65 -23.09 0.87
CA ASP A 187 -1.02 -24.34 0.47
C ASP A 187 -1.48 -24.86 -0.90
N LYS A 188 -2.37 -24.15 -1.58
CA LYS A 188 -2.86 -24.55 -2.89
C LYS A 188 -1.74 -24.48 -3.93
N LYS A 189 -1.71 -25.48 -4.83
CA LYS A 189 -0.68 -25.56 -5.86
C LYS A 189 -0.87 -24.47 -6.93
N CYS A 190 0.22 -23.77 -7.23
CA CYS A 190 0.26 -22.70 -8.22
C CYS A 190 1.18 -23.06 -9.37
N GLU A 191 0.98 -22.39 -10.49
CA GLU A 191 1.88 -22.40 -11.63
C GLU A 191 2.22 -20.98 -12.04
N VAL A 192 3.41 -20.81 -12.62
CA VAL A 192 3.86 -19.56 -13.22
C VAL A 192 4.00 -19.77 -14.72
N LEU A 193 3.32 -18.92 -15.47
CA LEU A 193 3.38 -18.92 -16.92
C LEU A 193 4.03 -17.62 -17.42
N ARG A 194 4.88 -17.72 -18.42
CA ARG A 194 5.38 -16.56 -19.13
C ARG A 194 4.31 -16.08 -20.12
N CYS A 195 3.93 -14.80 -20.05
CA CYS A 195 2.79 -14.28 -20.83
C CYS A 195 3.00 -14.33 -22.34
N ARG A 196 4.26 -14.17 -22.80
CA ARG A 196 4.59 -14.11 -24.23
C ARG A 196 4.22 -15.38 -25.00
N ASP A 197 4.43 -16.54 -24.41
CA ASP A 197 4.29 -17.84 -25.08
C ASP A 197 3.52 -18.90 -24.28
N GLY A 198 3.01 -18.53 -23.10
CA GLY A 198 2.28 -19.45 -22.22
C GLY A 198 3.12 -20.57 -21.60
N ARG A 199 4.45 -20.53 -21.76
CA ARG A 199 5.33 -21.59 -21.23
C ARG A 199 5.37 -21.55 -19.71
N LYS A 200 5.31 -22.72 -19.10
CA LYS A 200 5.51 -22.88 -17.66
C LYS A 200 6.94 -22.54 -17.28
N VAL A 201 7.07 -21.76 -16.22
CA VAL A 201 8.34 -21.43 -15.59
C VAL A 201 8.56 -22.36 -14.40
N SER A 202 9.79 -22.84 -14.24
CA SER A 202 10.15 -23.65 -13.06
C SER A 202 10.03 -22.83 -11.79
N VAL A 203 9.29 -23.33 -10.80
CA VAL A 203 9.05 -22.68 -9.51
C VAL A 203 9.60 -23.57 -8.41
N LYS A 204 10.37 -22.97 -7.51
CA LYS A 204 10.74 -23.60 -6.23
C LYS A 204 9.81 -23.05 -5.15
N THR A 205 9.10 -23.94 -4.48
CA THR A 205 8.26 -23.56 -3.33
C THR A 205 9.02 -23.83 -2.05
N GLY A 206 9.24 -22.81 -1.24
CA GLY A 206 9.83 -22.93 0.10
C GLY A 206 8.84 -23.50 1.09
N GLY A 207 9.33 -24.02 2.23
CA GLY A 207 8.49 -24.48 3.33
C GLY A 207 7.65 -23.37 3.98
N ASP A 208 8.00 -22.12 3.71
CA ASP A 208 7.27 -20.91 4.11
C ASP A 208 6.18 -20.49 3.10
N GLY A 209 5.92 -21.31 2.08
CA GLY A 209 4.93 -21.05 1.02
C GLY A 209 5.39 -19.99 -0.01
N VAL A 210 6.67 -19.62 -0.04
CA VAL A 210 7.20 -18.68 -1.02
C VAL A 210 7.48 -19.36 -2.35
N LEU A 211 6.91 -18.84 -3.41
CA LEU A 211 7.15 -19.22 -4.79
C LEU A 211 8.37 -18.44 -5.31
N ALA A 212 9.47 -19.14 -5.59
CA ALA A 212 10.68 -18.55 -6.15
C ALA A 212 10.86 -18.99 -7.61
N PHE A 213 10.99 -18.04 -8.53
CA PHE A 213 11.17 -18.30 -9.95
C PHE A 213 12.09 -17.26 -10.62
N SER A 214 12.88 -17.72 -11.58
CA SER A 214 13.76 -16.86 -12.37
C SER A 214 12.95 -16.05 -13.37
N THR A 215 13.34 -14.79 -13.54
CA THR A 215 12.70 -13.89 -14.50
C THR A 215 13.71 -13.36 -15.51
N GLN A 216 13.24 -12.78 -16.59
CA GLN A 216 14.02 -12.09 -17.61
C GLN A 216 13.60 -10.63 -17.70
N THR A 217 14.53 -9.73 -17.98
CA THR A 217 14.23 -8.30 -18.09
C THR A 217 13.20 -8.04 -19.18
N GLY A 218 12.16 -7.27 -18.82
CA GLY A 218 11.06 -6.89 -19.70
C GLY A 218 9.95 -7.93 -19.83
N GLU A 219 10.18 -9.18 -19.39
CA GLU A 219 9.19 -10.25 -19.51
C GLU A 219 8.09 -10.13 -18.45
N GLU A 220 6.92 -10.61 -18.82
CA GLU A 220 5.71 -10.63 -17.99
C GLU A 220 5.33 -12.08 -17.67
N TYR A 221 4.89 -12.28 -16.45
CA TYR A 221 4.53 -13.58 -15.89
C TYR A 221 3.17 -13.49 -15.21
N VAL A 222 2.38 -14.57 -15.32
CA VAL A 222 1.17 -14.75 -14.54
C VAL A 222 1.37 -15.89 -13.55
N VAL A 223 0.98 -15.65 -12.31
CA VAL A 223 0.92 -16.66 -11.25
C VAL A 223 -0.56 -16.96 -10.99
N ARG A 224 -0.94 -18.22 -11.03
CA ARG A 224 -2.33 -18.66 -10.86
C ARG A 224 -2.41 -20.03 -10.20
N LEU A 225 -3.61 -20.38 -9.74
CA LEU A 225 -3.89 -21.74 -9.29
C LEU A 225 -3.85 -22.70 -10.50
N ILE A 226 -3.35 -23.91 -10.28
CA ILE A 226 -3.39 -24.97 -11.31
C ILE A 226 -4.84 -25.34 -11.59
N GLY A 227 -5.21 -25.38 -12.87
CA GLY A 227 -6.57 -25.72 -13.32
C GLY A 227 -7.53 -24.55 -13.43
N THR A 228 -7.08 -23.32 -13.14
CA THR A 228 -7.89 -22.14 -13.46
C THR A 228 -7.63 -21.69 -14.90
N GLU A 229 -8.70 -21.43 -15.64
CA GLU A 229 -8.63 -20.86 -16.99
C GLU A 229 -8.44 -19.34 -16.91
N THR A 230 -7.31 -18.87 -16.41
CA THR A 230 -6.99 -17.46 -16.52
C THR A 230 -6.38 -17.23 -17.90
N LEU A 231 -7.04 -16.45 -18.73
CA LEU A 231 -6.49 -16.06 -20.01
C LEU A 231 -5.21 -15.25 -19.75
N VAL A 232 -4.07 -15.80 -20.20
CA VAL A 232 -2.73 -15.17 -20.04
C VAL A 232 -2.70 -13.74 -20.62
N LYS A 233 -3.64 -13.43 -21.53
CA LYS A 233 -3.82 -12.10 -22.11
C LYS A 233 -4.48 -11.06 -21.20
N GLU A 234 -5.04 -11.48 -20.07
CA GLU A 234 -5.78 -10.58 -19.15
C GLU A 234 -4.95 -10.06 -17.97
N VAL A 235 -3.68 -10.45 -17.89
CA VAL A 235 -2.78 -9.81 -16.93
C VAL A 235 -2.47 -8.41 -17.44
N TYR A 236 -3.34 -7.49 -17.09
CA TYR A 236 -3.26 -6.10 -17.51
C TYR A 236 -2.25 -5.37 -16.64
N PHE A 237 -1.03 -5.21 -17.16
CA PHE A 237 -0.09 -4.24 -16.58
C PHE A 237 -0.41 -2.79 -16.97
N GLY A 238 -1.60 -2.56 -17.52
CA GLY A 238 -2.00 -1.30 -18.11
C GLY A 238 -1.05 -0.92 -19.27
N LYS A 239 -1.54 -0.33 -20.35
CA LYS A 239 -0.72 0.74 -20.92
C LYS A 239 -0.42 1.63 -19.72
N PRO A 240 0.81 2.09 -19.49
CA PRO A 240 1.01 3.13 -18.53
C PRO A 240 0.10 4.29 -18.95
N ASN A 241 -1.16 4.24 -18.56
CA ASN A 241 -1.93 5.44 -18.31
C ASN A 241 -1.27 5.96 -17.04
N ILE A 242 -0.09 6.19 -17.27
CA ILE A 242 0.73 7.22 -16.80
C ILE A 242 -0.29 8.16 -16.26
N CYS A 243 -0.36 8.22 -14.98
CA CYS A 243 -0.97 9.34 -14.30
C CYS A 243 -0.51 10.55 -15.11
N LEU A 244 -1.37 11.09 -15.97
CA LEU A 244 -1.05 12.21 -16.85
C LEU A 244 -0.48 13.41 -16.08
N LEU A 245 -0.68 13.42 -14.75
CA LEU A 245 -0.07 14.34 -13.80
C LEU A 245 1.45 14.19 -13.66
N TYR A 246 2.03 13.03 -13.99
CA TYR A 246 3.48 12.80 -13.90
C TYR A 246 4.19 12.75 -15.25
N THR A 247 3.49 12.92 -16.37
CA THR A 247 4.07 12.93 -17.72
C THR A 247 3.97 14.25 -18.45
N SER A 248 3.39 15.26 -17.85
CA SER A 248 3.73 16.61 -18.26
C SER A 248 5.20 16.81 -17.91
N PRO A 249 6.11 17.05 -18.86
CA PRO A 249 7.45 17.45 -18.52
C PRO A 249 7.35 18.63 -17.56
N SER A 250 8.04 18.54 -16.44
CA SER A 250 8.16 19.66 -15.52
C SER A 250 8.59 20.90 -16.35
N PRO A 251 8.12 22.10 -16.04
CA PRO A 251 8.64 23.31 -16.68
C PRO A 251 10.17 23.37 -16.68
N ARG A 252 10.84 22.71 -15.72
CA ARG A 252 12.31 22.56 -15.67
C ARG A 252 12.88 21.62 -16.70
N ASP A 253 12.10 20.67 -17.23
CA ASP A 253 12.56 19.70 -18.22
C ASP A 253 12.49 20.27 -19.64
N THR A 254 11.67 21.31 -19.85
CA THR A 254 11.56 22.04 -21.12
C THR A 254 12.61 23.13 -21.28
N GLU A 255 13.28 23.55 -20.21
CA GLU A 255 14.32 24.58 -20.25
C GLU A 255 15.73 24.03 -20.58
N ARG A 256 15.89 22.72 -20.78
CA ARG A 256 17.17 22.05 -21.06
C ARG A 256 17.28 21.42 -22.45
N SER A 257 16.35 21.68 -23.34
CA SER A 257 16.40 21.25 -24.73
C SER A 257 16.80 22.36 -25.67
#